data_8d7a3a868b6d14b7896827eebcccf164
#
_entry.id   8d7a3a868b6d14b7896827eebcccf164
#
_cell.length_a   1.000
_cell.length_b   1.000
_cell.length_c   1.000
_cell.angle_alpha   90.00
_cell.angle_beta   90.00
_cell.angle_gamma   90.00
#
_symmetry.space_group_name_H-M   'P 1'
#
loop_
_entity.id
_entity.type
_entity.pdbx_description
1 polymer ?
#
loop_
_entity_poly.entity_id
_entity_poly.type
_entity_poly.pdbx_seq_one_letter_code
_entity_poly.pdbx_strand_id
1 'polypeptide(L)'
;MNDPEFQKAFEEQNQRDYIANARFGSMVSIPLNLSCSVMDYFMYREHTWDFFKLRVACGILTLLVWFGFNKGWCPRRMFGVTWFMGPLMMIFWMLYLLPDPLSPYYAGVNIILLAMGLISSWTYKQNFAITGFVMAMYVLVSFARPTPQPVNYLLNNTTFLFLTAAFVVLGSRASLRQRFHEPSRFTMDARPDDQELSGSAIPLHL
;
A
#
# COMPACT_ATOMS: atom_id res chain seq x y z
N MET A 1 -4.50 11.65 -28.30
CA MET A 1 -5.64 10.82 -27.88
C MET A 1 -6.28 11.50 -26.68
N ASN A 2 -7.18 12.45 -26.91
CA ASN A 2 -7.89 13.22 -25.87
C ASN A 2 -9.38 12.90 -25.94
N ASP A 3 -9.72 11.62 -26.05
CA ASP A 3 -11.11 11.19 -25.98
C ASP A 3 -11.55 11.26 -24.51
N PRO A 4 -12.49 12.16 -24.15
CA PRO A 4 -12.94 12.33 -22.79
C PRO A 4 -13.68 11.07 -22.25
N GLU A 5 -14.29 10.29 -23.12
CA GLU A 5 -14.93 9.03 -22.74
C GLU A 5 -13.91 7.97 -22.33
N PHE A 6 -12.81 7.86 -23.09
CA PHE A 6 -11.71 6.98 -22.75
C PHE A 6 -11.05 7.36 -21.40
N GLN A 7 -10.85 8.67 -21.17
CA GLN A 7 -10.27 9.13 -19.89
C GLN A 7 -11.18 8.78 -18.71
N LYS A 8 -12.48 8.98 -18.86
CA LYS A 8 -13.46 8.63 -17.82
C LYS A 8 -13.50 7.14 -17.53
N ALA A 9 -13.56 6.31 -18.56
CA ALA A 9 -13.54 4.84 -18.42
C ALA A 9 -12.23 4.35 -17.75
N PHE A 10 -11.09 4.93 -18.13
CA PHE A 10 -9.81 4.64 -17.51
C PHE A 10 -9.77 5.02 -16.02
N GLU A 11 -10.29 6.19 -15.66
CA GLU A 11 -10.34 6.63 -14.25
C GLU A 11 -11.25 5.72 -13.42
N GLU A 12 -12.40 5.32 -13.95
CA GLU A 12 -13.32 4.40 -13.28
C GLU A 12 -12.68 3.03 -13.05
N GLN A 13 -12.01 2.47 -14.07
CA GLN A 13 -11.30 1.20 -13.93
C GLN A 13 -10.15 1.29 -12.94
N ASN A 14 -9.32 2.33 -13.04
CA ASN A 14 -8.22 2.55 -12.11
C ASN A 14 -8.72 2.69 -10.66
N GLN A 15 -9.90 3.27 -10.46
CA GLN A 15 -10.52 3.37 -9.14
C GLN A 15 -11.03 2.01 -8.62
N ARG A 16 -11.57 1.15 -9.49
CA ARG A 16 -11.97 -0.23 -9.13
C ARG A 16 -10.76 -1.06 -8.72
N ASP A 17 -9.69 -1.02 -9.53
CA ASP A 17 -8.44 -1.72 -9.25
C ASP A 17 -7.81 -1.25 -7.93
N TYR A 18 -7.82 0.06 -7.68
CA TYR A 18 -7.36 0.65 -6.43
C TYR A 18 -8.09 0.09 -5.21
N ILE A 19 -9.42 0.00 -5.27
CA ILE A 19 -10.25 -0.53 -4.18
C ILE A 19 -9.99 -2.02 -3.98
N ALA A 20 -9.92 -2.80 -5.06
CA ALA A 20 -9.67 -4.24 -5.01
C ALA A 20 -8.30 -4.53 -4.37
N ASN A 21 -7.27 -3.82 -4.83
CA ASN A 21 -5.90 -3.95 -4.33
C ASN A 21 -5.78 -3.53 -2.86
N ALA A 22 -6.45 -2.44 -2.47
CA ALA A 22 -6.45 -1.99 -1.08
C ALA A 22 -7.18 -2.97 -0.14
N ARG A 23 -8.26 -3.62 -0.60
CA ARG A 23 -8.93 -4.69 0.16
C ARG A 23 -8.02 -5.90 0.32
N PHE A 24 -7.39 -6.35 -0.75
CA PHE A 24 -6.44 -7.47 -0.73
C PHE A 24 -5.26 -7.15 0.20
N GLY A 25 -4.64 -5.97 0.04
CA GLY A 25 -3.55 -5.51 0.88
C GLY A 25 -3.91 -5.47 2.37
N SER A 26 -5.10 -4.99 2.72
CA SER A 26 -5.59 -4.97 4.10
C SER A 26 -5.72 -6.37 4.68
N MET A 27 -6.27 -7.32 3.93
CA MET A 27 -6.44 -8.72 4.36
C MET A 27 -5.10 -9.42 4.59
N VAL A 28 -4.12 -9.18 3.71
CA VAL A 28 -2.79 -9.80 3.81
C VAL A 28 -1.95 -9.13 4.91
N SER A 29 -2.09 -7.82 5.09
CA SER A 29 -1.27 -7.07 6.06
C SER A 29 -1.53 -7.49 7.51
N ILE A 30 -2.75 -7.90 7.87
CA ILE A 30 -3.09 -8.30 9.25
C ILE A 30 -2.33 -9.55 9.68
N PRO A 31 -2.45 -10.72 9.00
CA PRO A 31 -1.72 -11.91 9.41
C PRO A 31 -0.20 -11.72 9.27
N LEU A 32 0.26 -11.00 8.26
CA LEU A 32 1.68 -10.70 8.07
C LEU A 32 2.23 -9.87 9.25
N ASN A 33 1.50 -8.84 9.66
CA ASN A 33 1.87 -8.01 10.80
C ASN A 33 1.94 -8.82 12.10
N LEU A 34 0.97 -9.69 12.35
CA LEU A 34 0.97 -10.55 13.54
C LEU A 34 2.08 -11.61 13.49
N SER A 35 2.39 -12.19 12.32
CA SER A 35 3.48 -13.16 12.17
C SER A 35 4.85 -12.55 12.49
N CYS A 36 5.03 -11.26 12.25
CA CYS A 36 6.26 -10.56 12.64
C CYS A 36 6.50 -10.52 14.17
N SER A 37 5.48 -10.81 15.00
CA SER A 37 5.67 -10.96 16.46
C SER A 37 6.60 -12.12 16.83
N VAL A 38 6.73 -13.10 15.95
CA VAL A 38 7.70 -14.20 16.11
C VAL A 38 9.14 -13.64 16.04
N MET A 39 9.41 -12.72 15.09
CA MET A 39 10.70 -12.04 15.03
C MET A 39 10.95 -11.18 16.28
N ASP A 40 9.94 -10.48 16.77
CA ASP A 40 10.05 -9.66 17.97
C ASP A 40 10.46 -10.52 19.17
N TYR A 41 9.91 -11.73 19.30
CA TYR A 41 10.25 -12.67 20.36
C TYR A 41 11.72 -13.10 20.32
N PHE A 42 12.28 -13.33 19.13
CA PHE A 42 13.68 -13.74 19.01
C PHE A 42 14.66 -12.57 19.13
N MET A 43 14.28 -11.39 18.65
CA MET A 43 15.19 -10.24 18.58
C MET A 43 15.13 -9.37 19.84
N TYR A 44 13.94 -9.20 20.45
CA TYR A 44 13.70 -8.25 21.53
C TYR A 44 12.78 -8.85 22.59
N ARG A 45 13.25 -9.92 23.23
CA ARG A 45 12.48 -10.71 24.20
C ARG A 45 11.86 -9.88 25.32
N GLU A 46 12.55 -8.84 25.79
CA GLU A 46 12.07 -7.95 26.84
C GLU A 46 10.88 -7.07 26.39
N HIS A 47 10.85 -6.70 25.11
CA HIS A 47 9.81 -5.85 24.54
C HIS A 47 8.74 -6.62 23.77
N THR A 48 8.85 -7.94 23.67
CA THR A 48 7.95 -8.79 22.86
C THR A 48 6.49 -8.53 23.16
N TRP A 49 6.12 -8.44 24.44
CA TRP A 49 4.73 -8.28 24.85
C TRP A 49 4.16 -6.91 24.49
N ASP A 50 4.96 -5.85 24.59
CA ASP A 50 4.53 -4.51 24.23
C ASP A 50 4.43 -4.36 22.72
N PHE A 51 5.34 -4.95 21.96
CA PHE A 51 5.26 -4.99 20.50
C PHE A 51 4.09 -5.84 20.02
N PHE A 52 3.79 -6.96 20.66
CA PHE A 52 2.62 -7.76 20.33
C PHE A 52 1.31 -6.96 20.53
N LYS A 53 1.15 -6.26 21.67
CA LYS A 53 0.00 -5.38 21.90
C LYS A 53 -0.13 -4.32 20.80
N LEU A 54 0.99 -3.72 20.41
CA LEU A 54 1.02 -2.68 19.37
C LEU A 54 0.62 -3.25 18.00
N ARG A 55 1.07 -4.45 17.66
CA ARG A 55 0.67 -5.16 16.43
C ARG A 55 -0.80 -5.54 16.43
N VAL A 56 -1.32 -6.03 17.55
CA VAL A 56 -2.75 -6.31 17.70
C VAL A 56 -3.57 -5.03 17.55
N ALA A 57 -3.17 -3.94 18.20
CA ALA A 57 -3.83 -2.65 18.07
C ALA A 57 -3.84 -2.14 16.61
N CYS A 58 -2.71 -2.27 15.92
CA CYS A 58 -2.61 -1.95 14.50
C CYS A 58 -3.53 -2.82 13.63
N GLY A 59 -3.60 -4.13 13.91
CA GLY A 59 -4.51 -5.06 13.24
C GLY A 59 -5.98 -4.69 13.45
N ILE A 60 -6.36 -4.36 14.68
CA ILE A 60 -7.73 -3.90 15.02
C ILE A 60 -8.03 -2.59 14.27
N LEU A 61 -7.12 -1.63 14.27
CA LEU A 61 -7.29 -0.37 13.54
C LEU A 61 -7.50 -0.62 12.04
N THR A 62 -6.72 -1.51 11.45
CA THR A 62 -6.85 -1.89 10.04
C THR A 62 -8.23 -2.51 9.75
N LEU A 63 -8.71 -3.38 10.64
CA LEU A 63 -10.06 -3.97 10.55
C LEU A 63 -11.16 -2.92 10.68
N LEU A 64 -11.03 -1.97 11.61
CA LEU A 64 -12.00 -0.88 11.79
C LEU A 64 -12.07 0.01 10.54
N VAL A 65 -10.91 0.35 9.95
CA VAL A 65 -10.85 1.11 8.71
C VAL A 65 -11.49 0.34 7.56
N TRP A 66 -11.20 -0.96 7.44
CA TRP A 66 -11.80 -1.84 6.44
C TRP A 66 -13.32 -1.94 6.59
N PHE A 67 -13.80 -2.09 7.82
CA PHE A 67 -15.24 -2.13 8.13
C PHE A 67 -15.91 -0.78 7.82
N GLY A 68 -15.31 0.33 8.25
CA GLY A 68 -15.80 1.68 7.98
C GLY A 68 -15.88 1.98 6.48
N PHE A 69 -14.90 1.49 5.70
CA PHE A 69 -14.92 1.59 4.25
C PHE A 69 -16.10 0.81 3.63
N ASN A 70 -16.33 -0.44 4.07
CA ASN A 70 -17.45 -1.25 3.56
C ASN A 70 -18.82 -0.67 3.94
N LYS A 71 -18.92 0.10 5.03
CA LYS A 71 -20.12 0.84 5.43
C LYS A 71 -20.27 2.21 4.74
N GLY A 72 -19.29 2.61 3.92
CA GLY A 72 -19.30 3.89 3.22
C GLY A 72 -18.93 5.10 4.10
N TRP A 73 -18.40 4.88 5.32
CA TRP A 73 -17.98 5.95 6.23
C TRP A 73 -16.64 6.58 5.85
N CYS A 74 -15.80 5.82 5.13
CA CYS A 74 -14.50 6.28 4.71
C CYS A 74 -14.50 6.63 3.22
N PRO A 75 -14.00 7.82 2.82
CA PRO A 75 -13.86 8.19 1.43
C PRO A 75 -12.96 7.19 0.68
N ARG A 76 -13.38 6.77 -0.52
CA ARG A 76 -12.67 5.77 -1.32
C ARG A 76 -11.19 6.11 -1.54
N ARG A 77 -10.86 7.39 -1.69
CA ARG A 77 -9.47 7.85 -1.90
C ARG A 77 -8.59 7.71 -0.66
N MET A 78 -9.16 7.75 0.54
CA MET A 78 -8.41 7.66 1.80
C MET A 78 -8.15 6.22 2.23
N PHE A 79 -8.98 5.27 1.80
CA PHE A 79 -8.86 3.88 2.23
C PHE A 79 -7.47 3.28 1.94
N GLY A 80 -6.94 3.51 0.72
CA GLY A 80 -5.62 3.01 0.36
C GLY A 80 -4.46 3.63 1.15
N VAL A 81 -4.62 4.88 1.62
CA VAL A 81 -3.60 5.52 2.46
C VAL A 81 -3.64 4.96 3.88
N THR A 82 -4.84 4.74 4.43
CA THR A 82 -5.00 4.37 5.84
C THR A 82 -4.52 2.96 6.16
N TRP A 83 -4.67 1.98 5.24
CA TRP A 83 -4.33 0.59 5.54
C TRP A 83 -2.82 0.33 5.70
N PHE A 84 -1.94 1.11 5.04
CA PHE A 84 -0.49 0.95 5.22
C PHE A 84 0.11 2.01 6.16
N MET A 85 -0.56 3.16 6.38
CA MET A 85 -0.12 4.15 7.36
C MET A 85 -0.11 3.58 8.78
N GLY A 86 -1.08 2.74 9.13
CA GLY A 86 -1.10 2.06 10.43
C GLY A 86 0.17 1.25 10.72
N PRO A 87 0.51 0.24 9.89
CA PRO A 87 1.74 -0.53 10.04
C PRO A 87 3.01 0.33 9.98
N LEU A 88 3.04 1.36 9.14
CA LEU A 88 4.18 2.25 9.02
C LEU A 88 4.42 3.04 10.31
N MET A 89 3.37 3.69 10.84
CA MET A 89 3.46 4.45 12.10
C MET A 89 3.79 3.55 13.28
N MET A 90 3.28 2.33 13.29
CA MET A 90 3.64 1.31 14.27
C MET A 90 5.15 1.00 14.23
N ILE A 91 5.72 0.77 13.05
CA ILE A 91 7.17 0.50 12.92
C ILE A 91 7.99 1.71 13.37
N PHE A 92 7.58 2.94 13.01
CA PHE A 92 8.27 4.14 13.48
C PHE A 92 8.22 4.28 15.00
N TRP A 93 7.09 3.95 15.62
CA TRP A 93 6.95 3.92 17.07
C TRP A 93 7.85 2.86 17.71
N MET A 94 7.93 1.65 17.13
CA MET A 94 8.84 0.61 17.59
C MET A 94 10.31 1.03 17.43
N LEU A 95 10.66 1.66 16.31
CA LEU A 95 12.00 2.22 16.10
C LEU A 95 12.34 3.29 17.13
N TYR A 96 11.40 4.13 17.52
CA TYR A 96 11.60 5.15 18.54
C TYR A 96 11.81 4.55 19.93
N LEU A 97 11.04 3.53 20.30
CA LEU A 97 11.11 2.91 21.64
C LEU A 97 12.36 2.04 21.85
N LEU A 98 12.94 1.50 20.79
CA LEU A 98 14.07 0.59 20.92
C LEU A 98 15.36 1.33 21.31
N PRO A 99 16.04 0.86 22.36
CA PRO A 99 17.34 1.40 22.73
C PRO A 99 18.46 1.01 21.74
N ASP A 100 18.25 -0.11 21.00
CA ASP A 100 19.25 -0.61 20.04
C ASP A 100 19.27 0.26 18.77
N PRO A 101 20.40 0.99 18.53
CA PRO A 101 20.52 1.84 17.34
C PRO A 101 20.64 1.03 16.03
N LEU A 102 20.94 -0.27 16.10
CA LEU A 102 21.15 -1.16 14.96
C LEU A 102 19.92 -1.99 14.62
N SER A 103 18.77 -1.63 15.18
CA SER A 103 17.52 -2.36 15.00
C SER A 103 17.20 -2.63 13.52
N PRO A 104 16.88 -3.87 13.14
CA PRO A 104 16.52 -4.25 11.77
C PRO A 104 15.13 -3.76 11.32
N TYR A 105 14.37 -3.08 12.18
CA TYR A 105 13.01 -2.60 11.84
C TYR A 105 12.97 -1.61 10.67
N TYR A 106 14.11 -0.96 10.32
CA TYR A 106 14.17 -0.18 9.09
C TYR A 106 13.88 -1.03 7.85
N ALA A 107 14.22 -2.33 7.87
CA ALA A 107 13.88 -3.26 6.79
C ALA A 107 12.36 -3.42 6.65
N GLY A 108 11.61 -3.37 7.76
CA GLY A 108 10.14 -3.36 7.74
C GLY A 108 9.58 -2.14 7.00
N VAL A 109 10.20 -0.97 7.15
CA VAL A 109 9.82 0.24 6.39
C VAL A 109 10.04 0.01 4.88
N ASN A 110 11.16 -0.60 4.47
CA ASN A 110 11.43 -0.95 3.07
C ASN A 110 10.39 -1.94 2.51
N ILE A 111 10.02 -2.97 3.29
CA ILE A 111 9.00 -3.95 2.88
C ILE A 111 7.64 -3.26 2.67
N ILE A 112 7.24 -2.36 3.57
CA ILE A 112 5.99 -1.61 3.42
C ILE A 112 6.03 -0.71 2.18
N LEU A 113 7.15 -0.01 1.91
CA LEU A 113 7.31 0.79 0.70
C LEU A 113 7.20 -0.05 -0.57
N LEU A 114 7.85 -1.21 -0.61
CA LEU A 114 7.77 -2.13 -1.75
C LEU A 114 6.34 -2.67 -1.92
N ALA A 115 5.69 -3.12 -0.84
CA ALA A 115 4.32 -3.60 -0.87
C ALA A 115 3.36 -2.50 -1.37
N MET A 116 3.58 -1.25 -0.93
CA MET A 116 2.83 -0.10 -1.41
C MET A 116 3.02 0.10 -2.92
N GLY A 117 4.25 0.05 -3.42
CA GLY A 117 4.55 0.22 -4.85
C GLY A 117 3.97 -0.88 -5.73
N LEU A 118 3.88 -2.11 -5.22
CA LEU A 118 3.36 -3.27 -5.95
C LEU A 118 1.82 -3.35 -5.92
N ILE A 119 1.22 -3.05 -4.78
CA ILE A 119 -0.21 -3.26 -4.55
C ILE A 119 -1.03 -2.02 -4.91
N SER A 120 -0.51 -0.81 -4.68
CA SER A 120 -1.29 0.40 -4.89
C SER A 120 -1.26 0.85 -6.35
N SER A 121 -2.45 1.12 -6.91
CA SER A 121 -2.63 1.72 -8.24
C SER A 121 -2.52 3.25 -8.19
N TRP A 122 -1.57 3.77 -7.40
CA TRP A 122 -1.40 5.21 -7.23
C TRP A 122 -0.67 5.86 -8.37
N THR A 123 -0.94 7.15 -8.55
CA THR A 123 -0.17 7.96 -9.48
C THR A 123 1.27 8.14 -8.98
N TYR A 124 2.22 8.32 -9.91
CA TYR A 124 3.61 8.55 -9.54
C TYR A 124 3.80 9.75 -8.59
N LYS A 125 2.93 10.79 -8.69
CA LYS A 125 2.96 11.97 -7.80
C LYS A 125 2.57 11.60 -6.36
N GLN A 126 1.56 10.75 -6.19
CA GLN A 126 1.15 10.26 -4.87
C GLN A 126 2.23 9.37 -4.26
N ASN A 127 2.80 8.44 -5.04
CA ASN A 127 3.91 7.62 -4.58
C ASN A 127 5.13 8.47 -4.20
N PHE A 128 5.47 9.48 -4.98
CA PHE A 128 6.56 10.41 -4.65
C PHE A 128 6.30 11.15 -3.34
N ALA A 129 5.09 11.69 -3.13
CA ALA A 129 4.74 12.41 -1.90
C ALA A 129 4.82 11.49 -0.67
N ILE A 130 4.31 10.26 -0.77
CA ILE A 130 4.29 9.33 0.34
C ILE A 130 5.69 8.79 0.64
N THR A 131 6.47 8.41 -0.37
CA THR A 131 7.86 7.97 -0.14
C THR A 131 8.71 9.07 0.46
N GLY A 132 8.53 10.32 0.02
CA GLY A 132 9.17 11.50 0.62
C GLY A 132 8.78 11.69 2.08
N PHE A 133 7.50 11.54 2.41
CA PHE A 133 7.01 11.58 3.79
C PHE A 133 7.63 10.46 4.64
N VAL A 134 7.67 9.22 4.14
CA VAL A 134 8.28 8.08 4.85
C VAL A 134 9.76 8.32 5.14
N MET A 135 10.49 8.84 4.16
CA MET A 135 11.92 9.17 4.34
C MET A 135 12.11 10.27 5.38
N ALA A 136 11.32 11.33 5.32
CA ALA A 136 11.37 12.41 6.30
C ALA A 136 11.07 11.91 7.71
N MET A 137 10.03 11.06 7.87
CA MET A 137 9.69 10.44 9.14
C MET A 137 10.78 9.51 9.66
N TYR A 138 11.40 8.71 8.78
CA TYR A 138 12.53 7.86 9.18
C TYR A 138 13.69 8.67 9.74
N VAL A 139 14.08 9.73 9.04
CA VAL A 139 15.16 10.63 9.49
C VAL A 139 14.78 11.30 10.81
N LEU A 140 13.55 11.84 10.91
CA LEU A 140 13.06 12.49 12.12
C LEU A 140 13.10 11.54 13.33
N VAL A 141 12.56 10.33 13.19
CA VAL A 141 12.56 9.32 14.26
C VAL A 141 13.99 8.93 14.64
N SER A 142 14.88 8.78 13.66
CA SER A 142 16.30 8.42 13.91
C SER A 142 17.03 9.46 14.73
N PHE A 143 16.68 10.75 14.60
CA PHE A 143 17.25 11.83 15.43
C PHE A 143 16.53 11.99 16.76
N ALA A 144 15.22 11.69 16.82
CA ALA A 144 14.40 11.84 18.03
C ALA A 144 14.60 10.71 19.06
N ARG A 145 15.27 9.62 18.68
CA ARG A 145 15.51 8.46 19.56
C ARG A 145 16.35 8.83 20.77
N PRO A 146 16.09 8.18 21.95
CA PRO A 146 16.93 8.36 23.14
C PRO A 146 18.39 7.95 22.92
N THR A 147 18.62 6.94 22.09
CA THR A 147 19.95 6.46 21.67
C THR A 147 20.17 6.81 20.21
N PRO A 148 20.97 7.84 19.88
CA PRO A 148 21.19 8.24 18.50
C PRO A 148 21.87 7.14 17.70
N GLN A 149 21.43 6.98 16.46
CA GLN A 149 21.98 5.99 15.53
C GLN A 149 23.36 6.46 15.06
N PRO A 150 24.39 5.59 14.98
CA PRO A 150 25.66 5.93 14.38
C PRO A 150 25.47 6.43 12.93
N VAL A 151 26.16 7.50 12.55
CA VAL A 151 25.96 8.19 11.27
C VAL A 151 26.15 7.28 10.07
N ASN A 152 27.09 6.35 10.11
CA ASN A 152 27.33 5.37 9.05
C ASN A 152 26.10 4.45 8.82
N TYR A 153 25.43 4.00 9.89
CA TYR A 153 24.22 3.20 9.79
C TYR A 153 23.03 4.04 9.32
N LEU A 154 22.90 5.27 9.81
CA LEU A 154 21.86 6.19 9.34
C LEU A 154 22.00 6.45 7.84
N LEU A 155 23.20 6.73 7.35
CA LEU A 155 23.47 6.94 5.94
C LEU A 155 23.17 5.69 5.11
N ASN A 156 23.64 4.52 5.57
CA ASN A 156 23.38 3.26 4.89
C ASN A 156 21.88 2.97 4.76
N ASN A 157 21.16 3.04 5.87
CA ASN A 157 19.73 2.76 5.90
C ASN A 157 18.91 3.78 5.06
N THR A 158 19.28 5.07 5.14
CA THR A 158 18.65 6.12 4.34
C THR A 158 18.92 5.91 2.85
N THR A 159 20.12 5.44 2.48
CA THR A 159 20.45 5.11 1.09
C THR A 159 19.58 3.96 0.58
N PHE A 160 19.42 2.88 1.36
CA PHE A 160 18.52 1.77 0.98
C PHE A 160 17.06 2.21 0.87
N LEU A 161 16.58 3.03 1.80
CA LEU A 161 15.24 3.61 1.73
C LEU A 161 15.08 4.47 0.47
N PHE A 162 16.06 5.29 0.14
CA PHE A 162 16.05 6.11 -1.06
C PHE A 162 16.00 5.27 -2.34
N LEU A 163 16.82 4.23 -2.42
CA LEU A 163 16.79 3.29 -3.57
C LEU A 163 15.42 2.63 -3.68
N THR A 164 14.87 2.14 -2.58
CA THR A 164 13.54 1.54 -2.54
C THR A 164 12.46 2.54 -3.00
N ALA A 165 12.51 3.77 -2.49
CA ALA A 165 11.61 4.84 -2.90
C ALA A 165 11.71 5.14 -4.40
N ALA A 166 12.93 5.20 -4.95
CA ALA A 166 13.16 5.40 -6.38
C ALA A 166 12.56 4.25 -7.21
N PHE A 167 12.75 2.99 -6.80
CA PHE A 167 12.13 1.84 -7.44
C PHE A 167 10.60 1.91 -7.42
N VAL A 168 9.99 2.27 -6.30
CA VAL A 168 8.54 2.42 -6.16
C VAL A 168 8.00 3.49 -7.09
N VAL A 169 8.64 4.66 -7.13
CA VAL A 169 8.20 5.79 -7.96
C VAL A 169 8.38 5.48 -9.46
N LEU A 170 9.53 4.94 -9.86
CA LEU A 170 9.82 4.57 -11.24
C LEU A 170 8.94 3.42 -11.72
N GLY A 171 8.75 2.40 -10.87
CA GLY A 171 7.89 1.26 -11.16
C GLY A 171 6.43 1.67 -11.36
N SER A 172 5.90 2.57 -10.52
CA SER A 172 4.53 3.08 -10.68
C SER A 172 4.37 3.89 -11.97
N ARG A 173 5.38 4.67 -12.38
CA ARG A 173 5.37 5.38 -13.66
C ARG A 173 5.36 4.43 -14.85
N ALA A 174 6.18 3.38 -14.81
CA ALA A 174 6.23 2.36 -15.86
C ALA A 174 4.92 1.59 -15.97
N SER A 175 4.34 1.17 -14.85
CA SER A 175 3.05 0.46 -14.80
C SER A 175 1.91 1.30 -15.36
N LEU A 176 1.82 2.58 -15.00
CA LEU A 176 0.83 3.49 -15.58
C LEU A 176 1.00 3.62 -17.10
N ARG A 177 2.24 3.74 -17.57
CA ARG A 177 2.52 3.86 -19.02
C ARG A 177 2.10 2.59 -19.76
N GLN A 178 2.37 1.40 -19.22
CA GLN A 178 1.93 0.14 -19.82
C GLN A 178 0.41 0.04 -19.91
N ARG A 179 -0.31 0.40 -18.84
CA ARG A 179 -1.79 0.40 -18.83
C ARG A 179 -2.37 1.34 -19.88
N PHE A 180 -1.76 2.49 -20.14
CA PHE A 180 -2.18 3.41 -21.21
C PHE A 180 -1.94 2.87 -22.62
N HIS A 181 -0.96 1.98 -22.83
CA HIS A 181 -0.62 1.43 -24.14
C HIS A 181 -1.34 0.12 -24.47
N GLU A 182 -2.08 -0.47 -23.55
CA GLU A 182 -2.90 -1.68 -23.76
C GLU A 182 -4.41 -1.37 -23.76
N PRO A 183 -4.95 -0.63 -24.75
CA PRO A 183 -6.39 -0.32 -24.81
C PRO A 183 -7.27 -1.55 -25.02
N SER A 184 -6.72 -2.66 -25.51
CA SER A 184 -7.46 -3.90 -25.82
C SER A 184 -8.12 -4.56 -24.61
N ARG A 185 -7.63 -4.35 -23.39
CA ARG A 185 -8.27 -4.85 -22.18
C ARG A 185 -9.55 -4.09 -21.81
N PHE A 186 -9.65 -2.82 -22.20
CA PHE A 186 -10.83 -1.97 -21.90
C PHE A 186 -12.01 -2.23 -22.81
N THR A 187 -11.79 -2.83 -23.99
CA THR A 187 -12.85 -3.10 -24.96
C THR A 187 -13.47 -4.48 -24.80
N MET A 188 -12.82 -5.44 -24.13
CA MET A 188 -13.35 -6.78 -23.95
C MET A 188 -14.37 -6.88 -22.81
N ASP A 189 -14.23 -6.12 -21.72
CA ASP A 189 -15.17 -6.13 -20.60
C ASP A 189 -16.43 -5.28 -20.84
N ALA A 190 -16.43 -4.43 -21.88
CA ALA A 190 -17.59 -3.59 -22.22
C ALA A 190 -18.64 -4.30 -23.13
N ARG A 191 -18.47 -5.60 -23.43
CA ARG A 191 -19.35 -6.34 -24.30
C ARG A 191 -19.81 -7.70 -23.75
N PRO A 192 -20.59 -7.78 -22.66
CA PRO A 192 -21.32 -9.02 -22.37
C PRO A 192 -22.79 -9.00 -22.82
N ASP A 193 -23.47 -7.84 -22.88
CA ASP A 193 -24.93 -7.85 -22.86
C ASP A 193 -25.66 -7.52 -24.18
N ASP A 194 -24.97 -6.98 -25.19
CA ASP A 194 -25.66 -6.56 -26.43
C ASP A 194 -25.77 -7.66 -27.50
N GLN A 195 -25.14 -8.82 -27.33
CA GLN A 195 -25.23 -9.92 -28.31
C GLN A 195 -26.35 -10.96 -28.02
N GLU A 196 -26.87 -11.02 -26.80
CA GLU A 196 -27.96 -11.99 -26.51
C GLU A 196 -29.35 -11.49 -26.91
N LEU A 197 -29.56 -10.19 -27.15
CA LEU A 197 -30.84 -9.63 -27.50
C LEU A 197 -31.17 -9.65 -29.02
N SER A 198 -30.18 -9.92 -29.87
CA SER A 198 -30.43 -9.94 -31.33
C SER A 198 -30.73 -11.33 -31.92
N GLY A 199 -30.63 -12.40 -31.10
CA GLY A 199 -30.74 -13.80 -31.55
C GLY A 199 -32.09 -14.46 -31.39
N SER A 200 -33.12 -13.82 -30.79
CA SER A 200 -34.43 -14.49 -30.50
C SER A 200 -35.59 -14.01 -31.34
N ALA A 201 -35.38 -13.65 -32.59
CA ALA A 201 -36.46 -13.53 -33.56
C ALA A 201 -36.74 -14.90 -34.21
N ILE A 202 -37.55 -15.74 -33.55
CA ILE A 202 -38.12 -16.97 -34.15
C ILE A 202 -39.16 -16.51 -35.14
N PRO A 203 -39.07 -16.83 -36.45
CA PRO A 203 -40.18 -16.58 -37.38
C PRO A 203 -41.26 -17.60 -37.14
N LEU A 204 -42.42 -17.16 -36.73
CA LEU A 204 -43.65 -17.89 -36.76
C LEU A 204 -44.07 -18.05 -38.23
N HIS A 205 -43.86 -19.23 -38.81
CA HIS A 205 -44.54 -19.64 -40.02
C HIS A 205 -45.89 -20.27 -39.67
N LEU A 206 -46.96 -19.62 -40.14
CA LEU A 206 -48.28 -20.19 -40.35
C LEU A 206 -48.30 -21.15 -41.56
#